data_46417dabf8bf71273a4a6cda9a080fa0
#
_entry.id   46417dabf8bf71273a4a6cda9a080fa0
#
_cell.length_a   1.000
_cell.length_b   1.000
_cell.length_c   1.000
_cell.angle_alpha   90.00
_cell.angle_beta   90.00
_cell.angle_gamma   90.00
#
_symmetry.space_group_name_H-M   'P 1'
#
loop_
_entity.id
_entity.type
_entity.pdbx_description
1 polymer ?
#
loop_
_entity_poly.entity_id
_entity_poly.type
_entity_poly.pdbx_seq_one_letter_code
_entity_poly.pdbx_strand_id
1 'polypeptide(L)'
;STYIIYTTDNGPWLSFRHHGGSAGALRDGKGTTFEGGQRVPCVMRGPGIPADTVCDELMGTIDLLPTFASITGKPLPKGNKIDGIDASSLLTGKGKSKRNEFIHYTSRGEVEGIRQGRWKLLIKKRRGKGQGRREILLFDLSEDLGETNNLATKNPEMVGKLEQRMLLLDSEIQKNARSPWFKK
;
A
#
# COMPACT_ATOMS: atom_id res chain seq x y z
N SER A 1 9.39 -27.59 -7.32
CA SER A 1 8.24 -26.85 -6.79
C SER A 1 8.42 -25.38 -7.15
N THR A 2 7.38 -24.77 -7.71
CA THR A 2 7.45 -23.39 -8.23
C THR A 2 6.30 -22.58 -7.66
N TYR A 3 6.59 -21.33 -7.24
CA TYR A 3 5.57 -20.32 -6.96
C TYR A 3 5.40 -19.44 -8.19
N ILE A 4 4.16 -19.22 -8.60
CA ILE A 4 3.77 -18.34 -9.70
C ILE A 4 2.97 -17.19 -9.12
N ILE A 5 3.37 -15.95 -9.44
CA ILE A 5 2.68 -14.73 -9.02
C ILE A 5 2.35 -13.93 -10.27
N TYR A 6 1.08 -13.62 -10.45
CA TYR A 6 0.60 -12.71 -11.46
C TYR A 6 0.06 -11.46 -10.77
N THR A 7 0.64 -10.32 -11.06
CA THR A 7 0.26 -9.02 -10.50
C THR A 7 0.68 -7.90 -11.44
N THR A 8 0.37 -6.66 -11.11
CA THR A 8 0.83 -5.47 -11.82
C THR A 8 1.56 -4.55 -10.85
N ASP A 9 2.37 -3.64 -11.36
CA ASP A 9 3.18 -2.70 -10.60
C ASP A 9 2.36 -1.54 -10.02
N ASN A 10 1.25 -1.16 -10.66
CA ASN A 10 0.36 -0.06 -10.27
C ASN A 10 -1.02 -0.21 -10.91
N GLY A 11 -1.94 0.67 -10.56
CA GLY A 11 -3.27 0.72 -11.13
C GLY A 11 -3.30 1.13 -12.61
N PRO A 12 -4.49 1.15 -13.24
CA PRO A 12 -4.67 1.43 -14.65
C PRO A 12 -4.21 2.85 -15.04
N TRP A 13 -3.69 2.99 -16.24
CA TRP A 13 -3.32 4.29 -16.77
C TRP A 13 -4.49 4.98 -17.47
N LEU A 14 -5.32 5.66 -16.69
CA LEU A 14 -6.61 6.21 -17.15
C LEU A 14 -6.51 7.18 -18.33
N SER A 15 -5.37 7.85 -18.53
CA SER A 15 -5.13 8.71 -19.69
C SER A 15 -5.18 7.97 -21.03
N PHE A 16 -4.98 6.64 -21.02
CA PHE A 16 -5.08 5.77 -22.20
C PHE A 16 -6.50 5.24 -22.44
N ARG A 17 -7.49 5.73 -21.68
CA ARG A 17 -8.91 5.36 -21.81
C ARG A 17 -9.08 3.84 -21.85
N HIS A 18 -9.71 3.29 -22.92
CA HIS A 18 -9.98 1.86 -23.04
C HIS A 18 -8.73 0.97 -23.08
N HIS A 19 -7.58 1.52 -23.45
CA HIS A 19 -6.30 0.78 -23.49
C HIS A 19 -5.54 0.83 -22.16
N GLY A 20 -5.96 1.68 -21.23
CA GLY A 20 -5.29 1.86 -19.94
C GLY A 20 -5.68 0.85 -18.86
N GLY A 21 -6.68 0.02 -19.13
CA GLY A 21 -7.27 -0.87 -18.13
C GLY A 21 -8.37 -0.21 -17.29
N SER A 22 -8.80 -0.90 -16.23
CA SER A 22 -9.83 -0.43 -15.30
C SER A 22 -9.47 -0.77 -13.87
N ALA A 23 -9.72 0.17 -12.96
CA ALA A 23 -9.62 -0.05 -11.51
C ALA A 23 -10.92 -0.64 -10.92
N GLY A 24 -11.93 -0.90 -11.73
CA GLY A 24 -13.24 -1.37 -11.26
C GLY A 24 -13.91 -0.34 -10.34
N ALA A 25 -14.25 -0.76 -9.13
CA ALA A 25 -14.89 0.09 -8.12
C ALA A 25 -13.90 1.01 -7.39
N LEU A 26 -12.60 0.85 -7.60
CA LEU A 26 -11.57 1.63 -6.90
C LEU A 26 -11.43 3.01 -7.53
N ARG A 27 -11.18 4.01 -6.69
CA ARG A 27 -11.02 5.39 -7.15
C ARG A 27 -9.69 5.60 -7.86
N ASP A 28 -9.75 6.31 -8.99
CA ASP A 28 -8.57 6.79 -9.73
C ASP A 28 -7.69 5.67 -10.31
N GLY A 29 -6.41 5.95 -10.55
CA GLY A 29 -5.48 5.01 -11.18
C GLY A 29 -4.03 5.40 -10.99
N LYS A 30 -3.18 4.92 -11.88
CA LYS A 30 -1.73 5.12 -11.89
C LYS A 30 -1.32 6.56 -11.56
N GLY A 31 -0.35 6.70 -10.66
CA GLY A 31 0.20 8.00 -10.25
C GLY A 31 -0.55 8.68 -9.11
N THR A 32 -1.62 8.06 -8.58
CA THR A 32 -2.36 8.57 -7.42
C THR A 32 -2.20 7.68 -6.19
N THR A 33 -2.51 8.23 -5.02
CA THR A 33 -2.50 7.52 -3.74
C THR A 33 -3.88 6.98 -3.35
N PHE A 34 -4.89 7.13 -4.20
CA PHE A 34 -6.18 6.46 -4.06
C PHE A 34 -6.06 4.96 -4.30
N GLU A 35 -7.04 4.18 -3.85
CA GLU A 35 -7.00 2.72 -3.95
C GLU A 35 -6.80 2.24 -5.39
N GLY A 36 -7.41 2.88 -6.39
CA GLY A 36 -7.24 2.52 -7.79
C GLY A 36 -5.82 2.73 -8.34
N GLY A 37 -5.01 3.58 -7.68
CA GLY A 37 -3.61 3.75 -8.04
C GLY A 37 -2.66 2.76 -7.35
N GLN A 38 -3.04 2.26 -6.18
CA GLN A 38 -2.17 1.52 -5.28
C GLN A 38 -2.57 0.05 -5.10
N ARG A 39 -3.87 -0.24 -5.07
CA ARG A 39 -4.39 -1.60 -4.93
C ARG A 39 -4.46 -2.26 -6.30
N VAL A 40 -3.78 -3.38 -6.44
CA VAL A 40 -3.62 -4.11 -7.69
C VAL A 40 -4.12 -5.55 -7.56
N PRO A 41 -4.59 -6.18 -8.64
CA PRO A 41 -4.91 -7.60 -8.63
C PRO A 41 -3.64 -8.42 -8.37
N CYS A 42 -3.79 -9.51 -7.62
CA CYS A 42 -2.72 -10.45 -7.36
C CYS A 42 -3.28 -11.87 -7.36
N VAL A 43 -2.76 -12.72 -8.22
CA VAL A 43 -3.10 -14.14 -8.27
C VAL A 43 -1.84 -14.93 -8.00
N MET A 44 -1.93 -15.86 -7.04
CA MET A 44 -0.79 -16.66 -6.62
C MET A 44 -1.11 -18.14 -6.68
N ARG A 45 -0.13 -18.92 -7.12
CA ARG A 45 -0.17 -20.40 -7.11
C ARG A 45 1.19 -20.93 -6.64
N GLY A 46 1.16 -21.96 -5.82
CA GLY A 46 2.40 -22.61 -5.38
C GLY A 46 2.16 -23.64 -4.30
N PRO A 47 3.22 -24.34 -3.87
CA PRO A 47 3.13 -25.34 -2.81
C PRO A 47 2.53 -24.77 -1.52
N GLY A 48 1.49 -25.43 -1.02
CA GLY A 48 0.81 -25.04 0.21
C GLY A 48 -0.17 -23.87 0.09
N ILE A 49 -0.30 -23.23 -1.08
CA ILE A 49 -1.33 -22.22 -1.33
C ILE A 49 -2.65 -22.94 -1.62
N PRO A 50 -3.74 -22.70 -0.86
CA PRO A 50 -5.03 -23.33 -1.12
C PRO A 50 -5.56 -22.92 -2.50
N ALA A 51 -6.14 -23.90 -3.21
CA ALA A 51 -6.83 -23.61 -4.49
C ALA A 51 -8.18 -22.95 -4.25
N ASP A 52 -8.65 -22.20 -5.25
CA ASP A 52 -10.00 -21.60 -5.30
C ASP A 52 -10.35 -20.76 -4.06
N THR A 53 -9.35 -20.04 -3.52
CA THR A 53 -9.54 -19.16 -2.37
C THR A 53 -9.34 -17.70 -2.73
N VAL A 54 -10.04 -16.82 -2.02
CA VAL A 54 -9.88 -15.36 -2.08
C VAL A 54 -9.34 -14.88 -0.75
N CYS A 55 -8.42 -13.93 -0.79
CA CYS A 55 -7.83 -13.31 0.38
C CYS A 55 -7.95 -11.80 0.29
N ASP A 56 -8.71 -11.21 1.21
CA ASP A 56 -8.94 -9.75 1.31
C ASP A 56 -8.00 -9.05 2.31
N GLU A 57 -7.05 -9.78 2.85
CA GLU A 57 -6.07 -9.27 3.80
C GLU A 57 -5.03 -8.37 3.12
N LEU A 58 -4.54 -7.38 3.87
CA LEU A 58 -3.54 -6.44 3.37
C LEU A 58 -2.17 -7.11 3.19
N MET A 59 -1.63 -7.05 1.98
CA MET A 59 -0.26 -7.46 1.64
C MET A 59 0.32 -6.48 0.62
N GLY A 60 1.61 -6.20 0.71
CA GLY A 60 2.31 -5.37 -0.26
C GLY A 60 3.38 -6.14 -1.03
N THR A 61 3.80 -5.63 -2.18
CA THR A 61 4.93 -6.22 -2.95
C THR A 61 6.23 -6.24 -2.15
N ILE A 62 6.41 -5.31 -1.21
CA ILE A 62 7.54 -5.28 -0.28
C ILE A 62 7.60 -6.51 0.63
N ASP A 63 6.48 -7.20 0.83
CA ASP A 63 6.38 -8.41 1.66
C ASP A 63 6.89 -9.67 0.96
N LEU A 64 7.08 -9.64 -0.35
CA LEU A 64 7.53 -10.80 -1.13
C LEU A 64 8.91 -11.27 -0.70
N LEU A 65 9.87 -10.37 -0.49
CA LEU A 65 11.23 -10.73 -0.08
C LEU A 65 11.26 -11.51 1.24
N PRO A 66 10.73 -11.00 2.37
CA PRO A 66 10.72 -11.76 3.62
C PRO A 66 9.85 -13.01 3.56
N THR A 67 8.78 -13.02 2.77
CA THR A 67 7.93 -14.20 2.57
C THR A 67 8.70 -15.33 1.88
N PHE A 68 9.43 -15.04 0.80
CA PHE A 68 10.23 -16.05 0.13
C PHE A 68 11.45 -16.49 0.92
N ALA A 69 12.07 -15.59 1.69
CA ALA A 69 13.11 -15.97 2.63
C ALA A 69 12.59 -17.01 3.64
N SER A 70 11.41 -16.77 4.21
CA SER A 70 10.74 -17.69 5.14
C SER A 70 10.41 -19.02 4.47
N ILE A 71 9.78 -19.02 3.30
CA ILE A 71 9.39 -20.24 2.57
C ILE A 71 10.60 -21.10 2.19
N THR A 72 11.71 -20.49 1.83
CA THR A 72 12.92 -21.19 1.40
C THR A 72 13.89 -21.52 2.55
N GLY A 73 13.56 -21.09 3.77
CA GLY A 73 14.43 -21.24 4.94
C GLY A 73 15.75 -20.46 4.83
N LYS A 74 15.78 -19.40 4.01
CA LYS A 74 16.97 -18.56 3.83
C LYS A 74 16.88 -17.31 4.71
N PRO A 75 18.01 -16.88 5.28
CA PRO A 75 18.02 -15.65 6.06
C PRO A 75 17.80 -14.41 5.17
N LEU A 76 17.21 -13.38 5.75
CA LEU A 76 17.16 -12.05 5.11
C LEU A 76 18.56 -11.44 5.01
N PRO A 77 18.80 -10.57 4.02
CA PRO A 77 20.04 -9.80 3.92
C PRO A 77 20.33 -9.03 5.20
N LYS A 78 21.57 -9.08 5.68
CA LYS A 78 22.03 -8.33 6.86
C LYS A 78 22.37 -6.88 6.48
N GLY A 79 22.34 -6.00 7.47
CA GLY A 79 22.88 -4.63 7.36
C GLY A 79 21.86 -3.55 6.96
N ASN A 80 20.65 -3.92 6.54
CA ASN A 80 19.59 -2.96 6.23
C ASN A 80 18.26 -3.41 6.85
N LYS A 81 17.48 -2.45 7.33
CA LYS A 81 16.11 -2.69 7.76
C LYS A 81 15.27 -3.10 6.55
N ILE A 82 14.50 -4.16 6.68
CA ILE A 82 13.55 -4.64 5.67
C ILE A 82 12.16 -4.19 6.11
N ASP A 83 11.47 -3.40 5.28
CA ASP A 83 10.13 -2.89 5.57
C ASP A 83 9.03 -3.90 5.28
N GLY A 84 9.36 -4.97 4.56
CA GLY A 84 8.46 -6.08 4.28
C GLY A 84 8.24 -6.96 5.51
N ILE A 85 7.07 -7.61 5.56
CA ILE A 85 6.64 -8.53 6.61
C ILE A 85 6.44 -9.92 5.98
N ASP A 86 6.88 -10.96 6.68
CA ASP A 86 6.64 -12.35 6.24
C ASP A 86 5.14 -12.67 6.23
N ALA A 87 4.61 -12.93 5.04
CA ALA A 87 3.23 -13.30 4.76
C ALA A 87 3.06 -14.81 4.44
N SER A 88 4.04 -15.64 4.72
CA SER A 88 4.00 -17.09 4.39
C SER A 88 2.80 -17.81 5.01
N SER A 89 2.44 -17.47 6.26
CA SER A 89 1.26 -18.03 6.93
C SER A 89 -0.06 -17.57 6.28
N LEU A 90 -0.11 -16.33 5.79
CA LEU A 90 -1.24 -15.81 5.03
C LEU A 90 -1.42 -16.57 3.71
N LEU A 91 -0.35 -16.70 2.93
CA LEU A 91 -0.39 -17.38 1.62
C LEU A 91 -0.79 -18.85 1.72
N THR A 92 -0.46 -19.52 2.81
CA THR A 92 -0.81 -20.92 3.05
C THR A 92 -2.15 -21.11 3.74
N GLY A 93 -2.93 -20.04 3.96
CA GLY A 93 -4.23 -20.09 4.65
C GLY A 93 -4.14 -20.47 6.14
N LYS A 94 -2.94 -20.44 6.73
CA LYS A 94 -2.69 -20.80 8.14
C LYS A 94 -2.74 -19.63 9.11
N GLY A 95 -2.96 -18.41 8.60
CA GLY A 95 -3.01 -17.21 9.44
C GLY A 95 -3.51 -15.98 8.71
N LYS A 96 -3.67 -14.90 9.47
CA LYS A 96 -4.04 -13.58 8.95
C LYS A 96 -2.79 -12.78 8.55
N SER A 97 -2.99 -11.69 7.82
CA SER A 97 -1.93 -10.74 7.55
C SER A 97 -1.38 -10.16 8.86
N LYS A 98 -0.07 -10.09 8.95
CA LYS A 98 0.63 -9.35 10.01
C LYS A 98 0.77 -7.86 9.66
N ARG A 99 0.46 -7.49 8.41
CA ARG A 99 0.47 -6.10 7.95
C ARG A 99 -0.88 -5.46 8.24
N ASN A 100 -0.88 -4.49 9.15
CA ASN A 100 -2.08 -3.72 9.49
C ASN A 100 -2.04 -2.28 8.95
N GLU A 101 -0.89 -1.85 8.42
CA GLU A 101 -0.71 -0.49 7.93
C GLU A 101 0.15 -0.43 6.67
N PHE A 102 -0.12 0.59 5.85
CA PHE A 102 0.64 0.88 4.64
C PHE A 102 0.74 2.39 4.45
N ILE A 103 1.96 2.90 4.25
CA ILE A 103 2.22 4.32 4.00
C ILE A 103 2.25 4.59 2.49
N HIS A 104 1.68 5.69 2.07
CA HIS A 104 1.57 6.07 0.67
C HIS A 104 2.40 7.32 0.37
N TYR A 105 3.21 7.23 -0.67
CA TYR A 105 4.02 8.32 -1.18
C TYR A 105 3.52 8.76 -2.56
N THR A 106 3.63 10.05 -2.83
CA THR A 106 3.45 10.56 -4.21
C THR A 106 4.57 10.05 -5.11
N SER A 107 4.40 10.18 -6.43
CA SER A 107 5.44 9.89 -7.42
C SER A 107 6.74 10.70 -7.23
N ARG A 108 6.72 11.73 -6.37
CA ARG A 108 7.88 12.55 -6.03
C ARG A 108 8.52 12.16 -4.69
N GLY A 109 8.04 11.10 -4.05
CA GLY A 109 8.55 10.67 -2.76
C GLY A 109 8.07 11.50 -1.56
N GLU A 110 7.06 12.35 -1.73
CA GLU A 110 6.43 13.05 -0.60
C GLU A 110 5.40 12.15 0.06
N VAL A 111 5.43 12.03 1.39
CA VAL A 111 4.39 11.29 2.10
C VAL A 111 3.04 11.98 1.92
N GLU A 112 2.03 11.22 1.53
CA GLU A 112 0.70 11.74 1.25
C GLU A 112 -0.40 11.01 1.99
N GLY A 113 -0.18 9.76 2.44
CA GLY A 113 -1.24 9.04 3.12
C GLY A 113 -0.79 7.83 3.92
N ILE A 114 -1.73 7.32 4.69
CA ILE A 114 -1.61 6.08 5.44
C ILE A 114 -2.93 5.32 5.40
N ARG A 115 -2.85 4.01 5.20
CA ARG A 115 -3.92 3.06 5.52
C ARG A 115 -3.57 2.34 6.81
N GLN A 116 -4.53 2.26 7.74
CA GLN A 116 -4.43 1.42 8.94
C GLN A 116 -5.73 0.68 9.16
N GLY A 117 -5.70 -0.63 9.00
CA GLY A 117 -6.89 -1.47 8.97
C GLY A 117 -7.87 -1.02 7.88
N ARG A 118 -9.09 -0.67 8.28
CA ARG A 118 -10.13 -0.16 7.37
C ARG A 118 -10.02 1.33 7.05
N TRP A 119 -9.27 2.10 7.86
CA TRP A 119 -9.16 3.54 7.71
C TRP A 119 -8.04 3.93 6.76
N LYS A 120 -8.32 4.90 5.89
CA LYS A 120 -7.32 5.52 5.01
C LYS A 120 -7.39 7.03 5.12
N LEU A 121 -6.25 7.63 5.47
CA LEU A 121 -6.05 9.07 5.52
C LEU A 121 -5.18 9.49 4.34
N LEU A 122 -5.61 10.52 3.61
CA LEU A 122 -4.78 11.22 2.63
C LEU A 122 -4.71 12.70 3.02
N ILE A 123 -3.50 13.28 2.94
CA ILE A 123 -3.23 14.69 3.19
C ILE A 123 -2.57 15.27 1.94
N LYS A 124 -3.40 15.77 1.05
CA LYS A 124 -2.96 16.30 -0.25
C LYS A 124 -2.56 17.76 -0.16
N LYS A 125 -1.40 18.10 -0.68
CA LYS A 125 -0.94 19.49 -0.81
C LYS A 125 -1.49 20.07 -2.10
N ARG A 126 -2.36 21.09 -2.03
CA ARG A 126 -2.83 21.80 -3.22
C ARG A 126 -1.71 22.66 -3.80
N ARG A 127 -1.51 22.54 -5.11
CA ARG A 127 -0.58 23.36 -5.90
C ARG A 127 -1.33 24.46 -6.66
N GLY A 128 -0.64 25.55 -7.03
CA GLY A 128 -1.22 26.66 -7.76
C GLY A 128 -1.83 27.73 -6.84
N LYS A 129 -2.93 28.40 -7.25
CA LYS A 129 -3.58 29.51 -6.50
C LYS A 129 -4.04 29.13 -5.07
N GLY A 130 -3.99 27.86 -4.71
CA GLY A 130 -4.24 27.36 -3.35
C GLY A 130 -2.97 26.81 -2.68
N GLN A 131 -1.78 27.26 -3.06
CA GLN A 131 -0.50 26.81 -2.55
C GLN A 131 -0.44 26.93 -1.02
N GLY A 132 -0.04 25.86 -0.34
CA GLY A 132 -0.03 25.77 1.12
C GLY A 132 -1.35 25.26 1.74
N ARG A 133 -2.43 25.14 0.99
CA ARG A 133 -3.68 24.58 1.50
C ARG A 133 -3.61 23.05 1.49
N ARG A 134 -3.86 22.45 2.66
CA ARG A 134 -3.95 21.01 2.83
C ARG A 134 -5.40 20.56 2.60
N GLU A 135 -5.59 19.53 1.81
CA GLU A 135 -6.86 18.82 1.66
C GLU A 135 -6.78 17.52 2.45
N ILE A 136 -7.61 17.38 3.47
CA ILE A 136 -7.63 16.21 4.36
C ILE A 136 -8.80 15.33 3.96
N LEU A 137 -8.50 14.08 3.64
CA LEU A 137 -9.48 13.08 3.21
C LEU A 137 -9.34 11.86 4.11
N LEU A 138 -10.43 11.44 4.73
CA LEU A 138 -10.50 10.23 5.56
C LEU A 138 -11.58 9.32 5.01
N PHE A 139 -11.24 8.06 4.76
CA PHE A 139 -12.16 7.06 4.23
C PHE A 139 -12.19 5.82 5.11
N ASP A 140 -13.37 5.19 5.17
CA ASP A 140 -13.56 3.87 5.70
C ASP A 140 -13.68 2.88 4.55
N LEU A 141 -12.61 2.19 4.23
CA LEU A 141 -12.56 1.28 3.07
C LEU A 141 -13.41 0.02 3.23
N SER A 142 -13.95 -0.26 4.42
CA SER A 142 -14.89 -1.37 4.59
C SER A 142 -16.30 -1.04 4.08
N GLU A 143 -16.65 0.25 4.07
CA GLU A 143 -17.97 0.75 3.64
C GLU A 143 -17.89 1.53 2.33
N ASP A 144 -16.73 2.11 2.02
CA ASP A 144 -16.51 3.01 0.89
C ASP A 144 -15.20 2.69 0.16
N LEU A 145 -15.20 1.58 -0.56
CA LEU A 145 -14.04 1.15 -1.33
C LEU A 145 -13.68 2.12 -2.47
N GLY A 146 -14.66 2.90 -2.93
CA GLY A 146 -14.51 3.93 -3.97
C GLY A 146 -14.00 5.27 -3.45
N GLU A 147 -13.74 5.42 -2.15
CA GLU A 147 -13.22 6.66 -1.55
C GLU A 147 -14.02 7.91 -1.93
N THR A 148 -15.37 7.80 -1.91
CA THR A 148 -16.31 8.85 -2.34
C THR A 148 -16.79 9.71 -1.18
N ASN A 149 -16.82 9.16 0.05
CA ASN A 149 -17.36 9.82 1.23
C ASN A 149 -16.25 10.26 2.19
N ASN A 150 -15.89 11.53 2.17
CA ASN A 150 -14.88 12.08 3.07
C ASN A 150 -15.43 12.23 4.50
N LEU A 151 -14.88 11.46 5.42
CA LEU A 151 -15.26 11.42 6.84
C LEU A 151 -14.37 12.30 7.75
N ALA A 152 -13.43 13.07 7.21
CA ALA A 152 -12.42 13.81 7.99
C ALA A 152 -13.04 14.79 8.99
N THR A 153 -14.06 15.53 8.59
CA THR A 153 -14.74 16.50 9.48
C THR A 153 -15.55 15.84 10.58
N LYS A 154 -16.04 14.62 10.35
CA LYS A 154 -16.81 13.85 11.31
C LYS A 154 -15.95 13.08 12.31
N ASN A 155 -14.67 12.85 11.97
CA ASN A 155 -13.76 12.02 12.75
C ASN A 155 -12.39 12.69 12.96
N PRO A 156 -12.33 13.89 13.58
CA PRO A 156 -11.07 14.64 13.72
C PRO A 156 -10.03 13.89 14.59
N GLU A 157 -10.45 13.13 15.57
CA GLU A 157 -9.55 12.32 16.40
C GLU A 157 -8.85 11.23 15.60
N MET A 158 -9.60 10.55 14.70
CA MET A 158 -9.03 9.52 13.83
C MET A 158 -8.04 10.15 12.83
N VAL A 159 -8.35 11.33 12.28
CA VAL A 159 -7.43 12.10 11.45
C VAL A 159 -6.12 12.38 12.19
N GLY A 160 -6.21 12.92 13.42
CA GLY A 160 -5.02 13.24 14.24
C GLY A 160 -4.18 12.00 14.54
N LYS A 161 -4.82 10.90 14.92
CA LYS A 161 -4.15 9.62 15.20
C LYS A 161 -3.40 9.09 13.98
N LEU A 162 -4.06 9.06 12.83
CA LEU A 162 -3.46 8.54 11.59
C LEU A 162 -2.37 9.46 11.05
N GLU A 163 -2.55 10.78 11.14
CA GLU A 163 -1.52 11.74 10.74
C GLU A 163 -0.25 11.57 11.60
N GLN A 164 -0.40 11.48 12.92
CA GLN A 164 0.73 11.24 13.82
C GLN A 164 1.45 9.93 13.47
N ARG A 165 0.70 8.84 13.23
CA ARG A 165 1.28 7.55 12.85
C ARG A 165 2.01 7.62 11.52
N MET A 166 1.42 8.29 10.52
CA MET A 166 2.00 8.50 9.20
C MET A 166 3.36 9.23 9.29
N LEU A 167 3.41 10.32 10.05
CA LEU A 167 4.64 11.10 10.21
C LEU A 167 5.73 10.33 10.98
N LEU A 168 5.34 9.51 11.95
CA LEU A 168 6.26 8.64 12.66
C LEU A 168 6.87 7.59 11.72
N LEU A 169 6.05 6.90 10.94
CA LEU A 169 6.50 5.92 9.95
C LEU A 169 7.41 6.55 8.89
N ASP A 170 7.03 7.72 8.37
CA ASP A 170 7.86 8.45 7.41
C ASP A 170 9.24 8.77 8.01
N SER A 171 9.28 9.28 9.24
CA SER A 171 10.53 9.54 9.95
C SER A 171 11.39 8.28 10.12
N GLU A 172 10.78 7.13 10.44
CA GLU A 172 11.49 5.85 10.56
C GLU A 172 12.06 5.40 9.21
N ILE A 173 11.29 5.53 8.13
CA ILE A 173 11.71 5.17 6.77
C ILE A 173 12.87 6.06 6.32
N GLN A 174 12.76 7.39 6.53
CA GLN A 174 13.82 8.33 6.15
C GLN A 174 15.13 8.06 6.90
N LYS A 175 15.07 7.73 8.19
CA LYS A 175 16.27 7.36 8.99
C LYS A 175 16.96 6.09 8.49
N ASN A 176 16.21 5.17 7.88
CA ASN A 176 16.71 3.90 7.35
C ASN A 176 16.87 3.91 5.83
N ALA A 177 16.64 5.05 5.17
CA ALA A 177 16.77 5.18 3.73
C ALA A 177 18.19 4.84 3.27
N ARG A 178 18.29 4.06 2.20
CA ARG A 178 19.58 3.72 1.59
C ARG A 178 20.09 4.90 0.78
N SER A 179 21.39 5.06 0.74
CA SER A 179 22.02 5.98 -0.21
C SER A 179 21.62 5.57 -1.63
N PRO A 180 21.37 6.53 -2.54
CA PRO A 180 21.19 6.22 -3.96
C PRO A 180 22.35 5.37 -4.48
N TRP A 181 22.05 4.44 -5.39
CA TRP A 181 23.05 3.57 -6.02
C TRP A 181 24.21 4.35 -6.66
N PHE A 182 23.94 5.55 -7.15
CA PHE A 182 24.95 6.44 -7.72
C PHE A 182 25.24 7.58 -6.73
N LYS A 183 26.49 7.69 -6.34
CA LYS A 183 26.99 8.95 -5.79
C LYS A 183 27.01 9.96 -6.95
N LYS A 184 26.33 11.09 -6.77
CA LYS A 184 26.51 12.24 -7.66
C LYS A 184 27.93 12.75 -7.53
#